data_d404c34726294d25f9d374d1df82ea9e
#
_entry.id   d404c34726294d25f9d374d1df82ea9e
#
_cell.length_a   1.000
_cell.length_b   1.000
_cell.length_c   1.000
_cell.angle_alpha   90.00
_cell.angle_beta   90.00
_cell.angle_gamma   90.00
#
_symmetry.space_group_name_H-M   'P 1'
#
loop_
_entity.id
_entity.type
_entity.pdbx_description
1 polymer ?
#
loop_
_entity_poly.entity_id
_entity_poly.type
_entity_poly.pdbx_seq_one_letter_code
_entity_poly.pdbx_strand_id
1 'polypeptide(L)'
;MIHSIWRLIMHTIRNNYQNYISDFHTGEILFFTGYILYLGRGVWATTTFPLPGIISKLCLLLPIVFIGLKIILYDGYTIKPLLFIIVMTLSSLCVLYYTGYLNIFFWILPIIGSRHISFKKILKVYLLIVSAVVFLAFASSLLGVIENYKYIAEDRGIRQSFGIVYTTDFASHIFFITLTAYYLGAEHLNFYHHLLAIITAYLVYHFCNARLDS
;
A
#
# COMPACT_ATOMS: atom_id res chain seq x y z
N MET A 1 23.93 -28.72 -41.56
CA MET A 1 22.61 -28.08 -41.73
C MET A 1 21.73 -28.21 -40.48
N ILE A 2 21.47 -29.38 -39.90
CA ILE A 2 20.64 -29.58 -38.68
C ILE A 2 21.23 -28.83 -37.47
N HIS A 3 22.54 -28.85 -37.28
CA HIS A 3 23.20 -28.21 -36.14
C HIS A 3 23.14 -26.66 -36.15
N SER A 4 23.07 -26.06 -37.34
CA SER A 4 22.89 -24.60 -37.49
C SER A 4 21.46 -24.17 -37.20
N ILE A 5 20.47 -24.96 -37.61
CA ILE A 5 19.07 -24.74 -37.34
C ILE A 5 18.78 -24.81 -35.81
N TRP A 6 19.32 -25.82 -35.13
CA TRP A 6 19.21 -25.95 -33.67
C TRP A 6 19.80 -24.77 -32.91
N ARG A 7 20.99 -24.26 -33.33
CA ARG A 7 21.57 -23.06 -32.71
C ARG A 7 20.69 -21.82 -32.90
N LEU A 8 20.11 -21.66 -34.08
CA LEU A 8 19.24 -20.52 -34.37
C LEU A 8 17.95 -20.58 -33.53
N ILE A 9 17.32 -21.74 -33.41
CA ILE A 9 16.13 -21.95 -32.58
C ILE A 9 16.44 -21.66 -31.10
N MET A 10 17.53 -22.22 -30.58
CA MET A 10 17.93 -22.01 -29.18
C MET A 10 18.30 -20.55 -28.90
N HIS A 11 18.93 -19.85 -29.84
CA HIS A 11 19.23 -18.44 -29.74
C HIS A 11 17.94 -17.57 -29.72
N THR A 12 16.98 -17.89 -30.60
CA THR A 12 15.68 -17.20 -30.63
C THR A 12 14.88 -17.43 -29.35
N ILE A 13 14.81 -18.69 -28.85
CA ILE A 13 14.14 -19.01 -27.60
C ILE A 13 14.81 -18.28 -26.43
N ARG A 14 16.15 -18.27 -26.38
CA ARG A 14 16.91 -17.58 -25.34
C ARG A 14 16.67 -16.08 -25.36
N ASN A 15 16.67 -15.45 -26.52
CA ASN A 15 16.43 -14.01 -26.66
C ASN A 15 14.99 -13.65 -26.26
N ASN A 16 14.00 -14.43 -26.71
CA ASN A 16 12.61 -14.22 -26.32
C ASN A 16 12.41 -14.37 -24.80
N TYR A 17 13.09 -15.35 -24.17
CA TYR A 17 13.05 -15.55 -22.73
C TYR A 17 13.73 -14.41 -21.96
N GLN A 18 14.88 -13.91 -22.43
CA GLN A 18 15.57 -12.76 -21.84
C GLN A 18 14.75 -11.47 -21.98
N ASN A 19 14.11 -11.23 -23.13
CA ASN A 19 13.21 -10.11 -23.32
C ASN A 19 11.99 -10.20 -22.39
N TYR A 20 11.37 -11.38 -22.27
CA TYR A 20 10.24 -11.61 -21.37
C TYR A 20 10.60 -11.34 -19.90
N ILE A 21 11.77 -11.80 -19.43
CA ILE A 21 12.25 -11.52 -18.06
C ILE A 21 12.51 -10.02 -17.86
N SER A 22 13.16 -9.36 -18.84
CA SER A 22 13.41 -7.92 -18.81
C SER A 22 12.11 -7.12 -18.74
N ASP A 23 11.14 -7.47 -19.55
CA ASP A 23 9.82 -6.82 -19.59
C ASP A 23 9.05 -7.01 -18.27
N PHE A 24 9.08 -8.24 -17.73
CA PHE A 24 8.47 -8.53 -16.43
C PHE A 24 9.11 -7.71 -15.30
N HIS A 25 10.42 -7.61 -15.27
CA HIS A 25 11.15 -6.84 -14.26
C HIS A 25 10.86 -5.34 -14.37
N THR A 26 10.79 -4.80 -15.57
CA THR A 26 10.45 -3.40 -15.83
C THR A 26 9.01 -3.09 -15.38
N GLY A 27 8.06 -3.97 -15.70
CA GLY A 27 6.67 -3.85 -15.23
C GLY A 27 6.57 -3.87 -13.69
N GLU A 28 7.35 -4.71 -13.03
CA GLU A 28 7.41 -4.77 -11.57
C GLU A 28 7.96 -3.46 -10.97
N ILE A 29 9.03 -2.90 -11.54
CA ILE A 29 9.59 -1.60 -11.11
C ILE A 29 8.57 -0.48 -11.26
N LEU A 30 7.89 -0.38 -12.41
CA LEU A 30 6.86 0.62 -12.63
C LEU A 30 5.74 0.52 -11.59
N PHE A 31 5.27 -0.71 -11.32
CA PHE A 31 4.26 -0.93 -10.31
C PHE A 31 4.72 -0.44 -8.93
N PHE A 32 5.88 -0.89 -8.46
CA PHE A 32 6.33 -0.53 -7.12
C PHE A 32 6.67 0.95 -6.98
N THR A 33 7.20 1.60 -8.02
CA THR A 33 7.41 3.05 -8.02
C THR A 33 6.08 3.79 -7.81
N GLY A 34 5.06 3.45 -8.58
CA GLY A 34 3.72 4.03 -8.41
C GLY A 34 3.09 3.67 -7.06
N TYR A 35 3.21 2.42 -6.63
CA TYR A 35 2.65 1.94 -5.38
C TYR A 35 3.26 2.62 -4.14
N ILE A 36 4.58 2.80 -4.11
CA ILE A 36 5.29 3.50 -3.02
C ILE A 36 4.83 4.95 -2.91
N LEU A 37 4.73 5.66 -4.03
CA LEU A 37 4.25 7.05 -4.06
C LEU A 37 2.80 7.15 -3.60
N TYR A 38 1.95 6.26 -4.07
CA TYR A 38 0.54 6.20 -3.71
C TYR A 38 0.34 5.92 -2.22
N LEU A 39 0.97 4.85 -1.73
CA LEU A 39 0.87 4.40 -0.35
C LEU A 39 1.50 5.41 0.61
N GLY A 40 2.71 5.88 0.28
CA GLY A 40 3.44 6.86 1.09
C GLY A 40 2.64 8.15 1.26
N ARG A 41 2.08 8.69 0.16
CA ARG A 41 1.18 9.86 0.24
C ARG A 41 -0.06 9.58 1.09
N GLY A 42 -0.69 8.42 0.89
CA GLY A 42 -1.90 8.04 1.62
C GLY A 42 -1.68 8.02 3.12
N VAL A 43 -0.62 7.35 3.57
CA VAL A 43 -0.26 7.27 4.99
C VAL A 43 0.24 8.62 5.52
N TRP A 44 1.05 9.35 4.74
CA TRP A 44 1.51 10.69 5.14
C TRP A 44 0.35 11.66 5.37
N ALA A 45 -0.68 11.59 4.54
CA ALA A 45 -1.87 12.43 4.68
C ALA A 45 -2.70 12.14 5.94
N THR A 46 -2.49 11.00 6.61
CA THR A 46 -3.09 10.73 7.93
C THR A 46 -2.26 11.29 9.08
N THR A 47 -1.04 11.76 8.84
CA THR A 47 -0.17 12.37 9.87
C THR A 47 -0.45 13.86 10.05
N THR A 48 0.03 14.42 11.16
CA THR A 48 0.01 15.87 11.40
C THR A 48 1.18 16.61 10.72
N PHE A 49 2.02 15.90 9.95
CA PHE A 49 3.05 16.55 9.12
C PHE A 49 2.43 17.39 8.01
N PRO A 50 2.95 18.59 7.76
CA PRO A 50 2.50 19.38 6.63
C PRO A 50 2.86 18.69 5.31
N LEU A 51 1.91 18.65 4.38
CA LEU A 51 2.13 18.16 3.02
C LEU A 51 1.89 19.31 2.04
N PRO A 52 2.95 19.88 1.41
CA PRO A 52 2.79 20.94 0.43
C PRO A 52 1.88 20.51 -0.72
N GLY A 53 0.94 21.38 -1.12
CA GLY A 53 -0.10 21.05 -2.08
C GLY A 53 0.43 20.56 -3.45
N ILE A 54 1.57 21.11 -3.91
CA ILE A 54 2.24 20.67 -5.15
C ILE A 54 2.74 19.24 -5.01
N ILE A 55 3.42 18.90 -3.91
CA ILE A 55 3.94 17.54 -3.66
C ILE A 55 2.78 16.58 -3.55
N SER A 56 1.71 16.92 -2.84
CA SER A 56 0.52 16.09 -2.73
C SER A 56 -0.10 15.78 -4.10
N LYS A 57 -0.20 16.77 -4.99
CA LYS A 57 -0.72 16.58 -6.36
C LYS A 57 0.20 15.69 -7.20
N LEU A 58 1.52 15.91 -7.14
CA LEU A 58 2.48 15.07 -7.85
C LEU A 58 2.43 13.62 -7.38
N CYS A 59 2.43 13.39 -6.06
CA CYS A 59 2.30 12.05 -5.48
C CYS A 59 0.92 11.39 -5.72
N LEU A 60 -0.07 12.13 -6.21
CA LEU A 60 -1.33 11.59 -6.69
C LEU A 60 -1.28 11.23 -8.18
N LEU A 61 -0.67 12.08 -9.01
CA LEU A 61 -0.65 11.91 -10.46
C LEU A 61 0.40 10.90 -10.92
N LEU A 62 1.60 10.91 -10.33
CA LEU A 62 2.67 10.00 -10.73
C LEU A 62 2.32 8.51 -10.61
N PRO A 63 1.63 8.03 -9.57
CA PRO A 63 1.15 6.65 -9.51
C PRO A 63 0.26 6.26 -10.68
N ILE A 64 -0.60 7.19 -11.15
CA ILE A 64 -1.48 6.93 -12.30
C ILE A 64 -0.62 6.69 -13.55
N VAL A 65 0.42 7.50 -13.74
CA VAL A 65 1.34 7.35 -14.89
C VAL A 65 2.10 6.02 -14.80
N PHE A 66 2.77 5.75 -13.68
CA PHE A 66 3.61 4.56 -13.54
C PHE A 66 2.80 3.25 -13.59
N ILE A 67 1.72 3.16 -12.81
CA ILE A 67 0.87 1.97 -12.80
C ILE A 67 0.09 1.85 -14.11
N GLY A 68 -0.37 2.97 -14.68
CA GLY A 68 -1.03 3.01 -15.98
C GLY A 68 -0.13 2.51 -17.11
N LEU A 69 1.12 2.96 -17.17
CA LEU A 69 2.12 2.46 -18.12
C LEU A 69 2.35 0.95 -17.94
N LYS A 70 2.44 0.47 -16.71
CA LYS A 70 2.57 -0.97 -16.43
C LYS A 70 1.36 -1.74 -16.98
N ILE A 71 0.15 -1.28 -16.72
CA ILE A 71 -1.08 -1.91 -17.18
C ILE A 71 -1.15 -1.96 -18.70
N ILE A 72 -0.78 -0.86 -19.38
CA ILE A 72 -0.92 -0.74 -20.84
C ILE A 72 0.20 -1.51 -21.57
N LEU A 73 1.44 -1.43 -21.09
CA LEU A 73 2.60 -1.94 -21.82
C LEU A 73 3.00 -3.36 -21.43
N TYR A 74 2.74 -3.77 -20.19
CA TYR A 74 3.27 -5.03 -19.62
C TYR A 74 2.21 -6.04 -19.19
N ASP A 75 0.93 -5.62 -19.03
CA ASP A 75 -0.14 -6.54 -18.69
C ASP A 75 -0.96 -6.92 -19.94
N GLY A 76 -0.86 -8.19 -20.35
CA GLY A 76 -1.77 -8.75 -21.35
C GLY A 76 -3.12 -9.10 -20.74
N TYR A 77 -4.22 -8.62 -21.31
CA TYR A 77 -5.57 -8.92 -20.83
C TYR A 77 -6.34 -9.82 -21.78
N THR A 78 -6.93 -10.89 -21.23
CA THR A 78 -7.97 -11.66 -21.90
C THR A 78 -9.34 -11.05 -21.62
N ILE A 79 -10.38 -11.48 -22.34
CA ILE A 79 -11.73 -10.90 -22.21
C ILE A 79 -12.27 -10.93 -20.78
N LYS A 80 -12.06 -12.03 -20.03
CA LYS A 80 -12.61 -12.19 -18.69
C LYS A 80 -12.02 -11.17 -17.68
N PRO A 81 -10.68 -11.04 -17.52
CA PRO A 81 -10.10 -9.99 -16.67
C PRO A 81 -10.47 -8.58 -17.13
N LEU A 82 -10.58 -8.34 -18.45
CA LEU A 82 -10.97 -7.04 -18.98
C LEU A 82 -12.39 -6.67 -18.55
N LEU A 83 -13.36 -7.60 -18.63
CA LEU A 83 -14.72 -7.38 -18.12
C LEU A 83 -14.73 -7.07 -16.63
N PHE A 84 -13.94 -7.78 -15.83
CA PHE A 84 -13.82 -7.49 -14.41
C PHE A 84 -13.30 -6.07 -14.14
N ILE A 85 -12.26 -5.64 -14.86
CA ILE A 85 -11.71 -4.27 -14.77
C ILE A 85 -12.78 -3.24 -15.13
N ILE A 86 -13.52 -3.46 -16.21
CA ILE A 86 -14.60 -2.55 -16.63
C ILE A 86 -15.67 -2.44 -15.55
N VAL A 87 -16.13 -3.56 -15.00
CA VAL A 87 -17.16 -3.56 -13.93
C VAL A 87 -16.65 -2.83 -12.69
N MET A 88 -15.43 -3.10 -12.24
CA MET A 88 -14.83 -2.42 -11.09
C MET A 88 -14.68 -0.91 -11.33
N THR A 89 -14.23 -0.52 -12.52
CA THR A 89 -14.07 0.90 -12.89
C THR A 89 -15.42 1.60 -12.97
N LEU A 90 -16.43 1.00 -13.58
CA LEU A 90 -17.78 1.58 -13.65
C LEU A 90 -18.40 1.71 -12.26
N SER A 91 -18.27 0.68 -11.41
CA SER A 91 -18.75 0.74 -10.02
C SER A 91 -18.11 1.90 -9.24
N SER A 92 -16.80 2.10 -9.39
CA SER A 92 -16.11 3.20 -8.71
C SER A 92 -16.47 4.57 -9.27
N LEU A 93 -16.73 4.68 -10.57
CA LEU A 93 -17.24 5.92 -11.18
C LEU A 93 -18.65 6.25 -10.68
N CYS A 94 -19.50 5.24 -10.51
CA CYS A 94 -20.81 5.43 -9.86
C CYS A 94 -20.65 5.94 -8.44
N VAL A 95 -19.77 5.33 -7.62
CA VAL A 95 -19.53 5.80 -6.26
C VAL A 95 -18.96 7.22 -6.27
N LEU A 96 -18.02 7.54 -7.14
CA LEU A 96 -17.48 8.89 -7.31
C LEU A 96 -18.59 9.90 -7.66
N TYR A 97 -19.47 9.55 -8.56
CA TYR A 97 -20.59 10.42 -8.98
C TYR A 97 -21.53 10.73 -7.81
N TYR A 98 -21.89 9.73 -6.97
CA TYR A 98 -22.80 9.93 -5.87
C TYR A 98 -22.17 10.55 -4.62
N THR A 99 -20.88 10.27 -4.35
CA THR A 99 -20.22 10.68 -3.10
C THR A 99 -19.27 11.86 -3.28
N GLY A 100 -18.80 12.13 -4.51
CA GLY A 100 -17.73 13.09 -4.77
C GLY A 100 -16.34 12.66 -4.28
N TYR A 101 -16.20 11.45 -3.70
CA TYR A 101 -14.93 10.97 -3.14
C TYR A 101 -14.02 10.33 -4.22
N LEU A 102 -13.09 11.12 -4.74
CA LEU A 102 -12.07 10.68 -5.70
C LEU A 102 -11.19 9.53 -5.20
N ASN A 103 -10.98 9.43 -3.92
CA ASN A 103 -10.08 8.41 -3.34
C ASN A 103 -10.47 6.97 -3.70
N ILE A 104 -11.77 6.68 -3.78
CA ILE A 104 -12.25 5.32 -4.12
C ILE A 104 -11.82 4.92 -5.53
N PHE A 105 -11.87 5.87 -6.47
CA PHE A 105 -11.39 5.63 -7.83
C PHE A 105 -9.89 5.31 -7.87
N PHE A 106 -9.10 6.00 -7.05
CA PHE A 106 -7.65 5.76 -7.01
C PHE A 106 -7.27 4.43 -6.38
N TRP A 107 -8.09 3.82 -5.53
CA TRP A 107 -7.81 2.51 -4.93
C TRP A 107 -7.83 1.36 -5.94
N ILE A 108 -8.59 1.50 -7.02
CA ILE A 108 -8.68 0.48 -8.06
C ILE A 108 -7.37 0.35 -8.84
N LEU A 109 -6.66 1.44 -9.04
CA LEU A 109 -5.45 1.47 -9.84
C LEU A 109 -4.36 0.50 -9.33
N PRO A 110 -3.95 0.51 -8.05
CA PRO A 110 -3.00 -0.49 -7.55
C PRO A 110 -3.57 -1.91 -7.56
N ILE A 111 -4.88 -2.10 -7.40
CA ILE A 111 -5.50 -3.44 -7.48
C ILE A 111 -5.36 -4.00 -8.90
N ILE A 112 -5.71 -3.25 -9.94
CA ILE A 112 -5.55 -3.66 -11.33
C ILE A 112 -4.07 -3.86 -11.66
N GLY A 113 -3.22 -2.91 -11.28
CA GLY A 113 -1.79 -2.93 -11.56
C GLY A 113 -1.01 -4.02 -10.80
N SER A 114 -1.58 -4.61 -9.74
CA SER A 114 -0.94 -5.70 -8.98
C SER A 114 -0.89 -7.04 -9.74
N ARG A 115 -1.52 -7.12 -10.90
CA ARG A 115 -1.51 -8.33 -11.73
C ARG A 115 -0.07 -8.77 -12.00
N HIS A 116 0.17 -10.08 -11.91
CA HIS A 116 1.48 -10.72 -12.03
C HIS A 116 2.53 -10.27 -10.99
N ILE A 117 2.15 -9.47 -9.99
CA ILE A 117 3.03 -9.09 -8.88
C ILE A 117 2.79 -10.04 -7.70
N SER A 118 3.88 -10.52 -7.09
CA SER A 118 3.78 -11.36 -5.90
C SER A 118 3.15 -10.60 -4.73
N PHE A 119 2.08 -11.15 -4.15
CA PHE A 119 1.40 -10.56 -3.00
C PHE A 119 2.34 -10.37 -1.80
N LYS A 120 3.26 -11.32 -1.56
CA LYS A 120 4.29 -11.20 -0.51
C LYS A 120 5.20 -9.97 -0.74
N LYS A 121 5.54 -9.64 -2.00
CA LYS A 121 6.34 -8.43 -2.31
C LYS A 121 5.54 -7.15 -2.02
N ILE A 122 4.26 -7.11 -2.39
CA ILE A 122 3.38 -5.98 -2.10
C ILE A 122 3.30 -5.74 -0.60
N LEU A 123 3.09 -6.79 0.18
CA LEU A 123 3.03 -6.70 1.64
C LEU A 123 4.35 -6.28 2.28
N LYS A 124 5.50 -6.72 1.75
CA LYS A 124 6.82 -6.25 2.24
C LYS A 124 7.00 -4.75 2.04
N VAL A 125 6.62 -4.23 0.86
CA VAL A 125 6.67 -2.80 0.58
C VAL A 125 5.69 -2.04 1.45
N TYR A 126 4.46 -2.55 1.63
CA TYR A 126 3.47 -2.01 2.55
C TYR A 126 4.03 -1.91 3.97
N LEU A 127 4.55 -3.01 4.50
CA LEU A 127 5.10 -3.05 5.85
C LEU A 127 6.22 -2.03 6.04
N LEU A 128 7.15 -1.94 5.08
CA LEU A 128 8.27 -1.01 5.14
C LEU A 128 7.80 0.46 5.15
N ILE A 129 6.95 0.84 4.19
CA ILE A 129 6.53 2.24 4.02
C ILE A 129 5.63 2.68 5.18
N VAL A 130 4.62 1.88 5.52
CA VAL A 130 3.66 2.26 6.57
C VAL A 130 4.37 2.31 7.93
N SER A 131 5.20 1.30 8.25
CA SER A 131 5.96 1.31 9.51
C SER A 131 6.91 2.50 9.60
N ALA A 132 7.61 2.86 8.51
CA ALA A 132 8.52 3.99 8.49
C ALA A 132 7.79 5.31 8.74
N VAL A 133 6.66 5.56 8.05
CA VAL A 133 5.90 6.81 8.21
C VAL A 133 5.25 6.89 9.58
N VAL A 134 4.62 5.80 10.05
CA VAL A 134 3.96 5.77 11.37
C VAL A 134 4.98 5.91 12.50
N PHE A 135 6.14 5.25 12.39
CA PHE A 135 7.22 5.39 13.36
C PHE A 135 7.78 6.83 13.38
N LEU A 136 7.98 7.44 12.20
CA LEU A 136 8.42 8.82 12.09
C LEU A 136 7.43 9.78 12.75
N ALA A 137 6.13 9.62 12.48
CA ALA A 137 5.07 10.42 13.09
C ALA A 137 5.04 10.24 14.61
N PHE A 138 5.08 8.99 15.08
CA PHE A 138 5.10 8.66 16.51
C PHE A 138 6.30 9.31 17.23
N ALA A 139 7.51 9.08 16.72
CA ALA A 139 8.73 9.63 17.31
C ALA A 139 8.73 11.16 17.30
N SER A 140 8.34 11.78 16.18
CA SER A 140 8.27 13.24 16.05
C SER A 140 7.23 13.87 16.98
N SER A 141 6.10 13.20 17.22
CA SER A 141 5.10 13.68 18.17
C SER A 141 5.55 13.58 19.62
N LEU A 142 6.30 12.54 19.98
CA LEU A 142 6.89 12.42 21.32
C LEU A 142 7.98 13.46 21.57
N LEU A 143 8.75 13.85 20.52
CA LEU A 143 9.77 14.89 20.58
C LEU A 143 9.19 16.30 20.48
N GLY A 144 7.88 16.45 20.29
CA GLY A 144 7.24 17.76 20.15
C GLY A 144 7.50 18.46 18.82
N VAL A 145 8.01 17.73 17.80
CA VAL A 145 8.25 18.28 16.45
C VAL A 145 6.94 18.48 15.69
N ILE A 146 5.98 17.58 15.90
CA ILE A 146 4.63 17.68 15.36
C ILE A 146 3.59 17.54 16.46
N GLU A 147 2.38 18.00 16.20
CA GLU A 147 1.31 17.97 17.18
C GLU A 147 0.84 16.56 17.49
N ASN A 148 0.69 16.27 18.78
CA ASN A 148 -0.01 15.09 19.27
C ASN A 148 -1.43 15.50 19.67
N TYR A 149 -2.40 15.29 18.81
CA TYR A 149 -3.79 15.62 19.12
C TYR A 149 -4.31 14.77 20.27
N LYS A 150 -4.89 15.43 21.25
CA LYS A 150 -5.56 14.81 22.40
C LYS A 150 -7.06 15.02 22.26
N TYR A 151 -7.80 13.95 22.15
CA TYR A 151 -9.26 13.99 22.08
C TYR A 151 -9.82 13.64 23.44
N ILE A 152 -10.62 14.55 23.99
CA ILE A 152 -11.30 14.34 25.26
C ILE A 152 -12.73 13.91 24.94
N ALA A 153 -13.11 12.72 25.38
CA ALA A 153 -14.49 12.23 25.31
C ALA A 153 -14.98 11.96 26.73
N GLU A 154 -16.20 12.40 27.05
CA GLU A 154 -16.76 12.30 28.41
C GLU A 154 -16.80 10.85 28.92
N ASP A 155 -17.06 9.89 28.01
CA ASP A 155 -17.17 8.46 28.31
C ASP A 155 -15.88 7.65 28.17
N ARG A 156 -14.80 8.24 27.59
CA ARG A 156 -13.60 7.50 27.17
C ARG A 156 -12.29 8.10 27.68
N GLY A 157 -12.36 9.25 28.36
CA GLY A 157 -11.18 9.95 28.87
C GLY A 157 -10.32 10.58 27.77
N ILE A 158 -9.01 10.74 28.06
CA ILE A 158 -8.06 11.38 27.12
C ILE A 158 -7.50 10.33 26.16
N ARG A 159 -7.69 10.55 24.86
CA ARG A 159 -7.22 9.70 23.77
C ARG A 159 -6.09 10.42 23.02
N GLN A 160 -4.99 9.72 22.75
CA GLN A 160 -3.83 10.27 22.08
C GLN A 160 -3.71 9.72 20.66
N SER A 161 -3.34 10.58 19.71
CA SER A 161 -3.21 10.21 18.30
C SER A 161 -1.77 9.99 17.83
N PHE A 162 -0.78 10.31 18.67
CA PHE A 162 0.65 10.08 18.44
C PHE A 162 1.15 10.57 17.07
N GLY A 163 0.79 11.80 16.69
CA GLY A 163 1.22 12.42 15.42
C GLY A 163 0.43 11.96 14.19
N ILE A 164 -0.59 11.14 14.37
CA ILE A 164 -1.63 10.85 13.36
C ILE A 164 -2.83 11.77 13.66
N VAL A 165 -3.60 12.14 12.64
CA VAL A 165 -4.73 13.05 12.82
C VAL A 165 -5.79 12.44 13.75
N TYR A 166 -6.16 11.17 13.54
CA TYR A 166 -7.19 10.50 14.34
C TYR A 166 -6.60 9.31 15.12
N THR A 167 -7.07 9.13 16.36
CA THR A 167 -6.66 8.01 17.22
C THR A 167 -7.04 6.64 16.61
N THR A 168 -8.14 6.57 15.89
CA THR A 168 -8.58 5.38 15.16
C THR A 168 -7.67 5.02 14.01
N ASP A 169 -7.14 6.02 13.29
CA ASP A 169 -6.21 5.78 12.18
C ASP A 169 -4.87 5.27 12.70
N PHE A 170 -4.37 5.82 13.82
CA PHE A 170 -3.17 5.28 14.46
C PHE A 170 -3.35 3.81 14.85
N ALA A 171 -4.46 3.50 15.52
CA ALA A 171 -4.78 2.13 15.93
C ALA A 171 -4.89 1.19 14.71
N SER A 172 -5.54 1.64 13.63
CA SER A 172 -5.67 0.89 12.39
C SER A 172 -4.31 0.63 11.74
N HIS A 173 -3.44 1.63 11.66
CA HIS A 173 -2.09 1.45 11.12
C HIS A 173 -1.30 0.40 11.91
N ILE A 174 -1.30 0.48 13.24
CA ILE A 174 -0.61 -0.51 14.08
C ILE A 174 -1.21 -1.91 13.90
N PHE A 175 -2.54 -2.03 13.81
CA PHE A 175 -3.21 -3.29 13.56
C PHE A 175 -2.77 -3.91 12.22
N PHE A 176 -2.80 -3.15 11.12
CA PHE A 176 -2.44 -3.67 9.81
C PHE A 176 -0.94 -3.91 9.65
N ILE A 177 -0.06 -3.14 10.31
CA ILE A 177 1.38 -3.42 10.41
C ILE A 177 1.58 -4.78 11.10
N THR A 178 0.94 -5.00 12.24
CA THR A 178 1.04 -6.25 13.00
C THR A 178 0.52 -7.43 12.18
N LEU A 179 -0.65 -7.31 11.58
CA LEU A 179 -1.26 -8.35 10.75
C LEU A 179 -0.35 -8.71 9.56
N THR A 180 0.22 -7.71 8.89
CA THR A 180 1.13 -7.91 7.76
C THR A 180 2.43 -8.59 8.21
N ALA A 181 3.00 -8.18 9.33
CA ALA A 181 4.18 -8.80 9.90
C ALA A 181 3.93 -10.27 10.25
N TYR A 182 2.76 -10.58 10.84
CA TYR A 182 2.33 -11.95 11.12
C TYR A 182 2.21 -12.80 9.86
N TYR A 183 1.58 -12.27 8.83
CA TYR A 183 1.43 -12.99 7.56
C TYR A 183 2.79 -13.28 6.90
N LEU A 184 3.69 -12.30 6.88
CA LEU A 184 5.02 -12.46 6.28
C LEU A 184 5.95 -13.34 7.11
N GLY A 185 5.81 -13.33 8.44
CA GLY A 185 6.61 -14.12 9.37
C GLY A 185 5.99 -15.44 9.81
N ALA A 186 4.88 -15.88 9.19
CA ALA A 186 4.07 -17.01 9.67
C ALA A 186 4.87 -18.30 9.96
N GLU A 187 5.94 -18.56 9.20
CA GLU A 187 6.79 -19.74 9.36
C GLU A 187 7.77 -19.65 10.56
N HIS A 188 7.95 -18.45 11.13
CA HIS A 188 8.94 -18.17 12.18
C HIS A 188 8.30 -17.60 13.46
N LEU A 189 6.97 -17.62 13.56
CA LEU A 189 6.27 -17.14 14.74
C LEU A 189 6.54 -18.04 15.93
N ASN A 190 6.80 -17.41 17.08
CA ASN A 190 6.98 -18.09 18.37
C ASN A 190 6.20 -17.32 19.46
N PHE A 191 6.20 -17.85 20.67
CA PHE A 191 5.49 -17.28 21.81
C PHE A 191 5.79 -15.79 22.04
N TYR A 192 7.04 -15.34 21.85
CA TYR A 192 7.40 -13.93 22.04
C TYR A 192 6.73 -12.99 21.06
N HIS A 193 6.52 -13.41 19.81
CA HIS A 193 5.79 -12.61 18.82
C HIS A 193 4.32 -12.44 19.22
N HIS A 194 3.69 -13.50 19.73
CA HIS A 194 2.31 -13.41 20.22
C HIS A 194 2.20 -12.50 21.44
N LEU A 195 3.14 -12.63 22.39
CA LEU A 195 3.20 -11.76 23.56
C LEU A 195 3.39 -10.30 23.16
N LEU A 196 4.31 -10.01 22.25
CA LEU A 196 4.53 -8.65 21.72
C LEU A 196 3.27 -8.07 21.08
N ALA A 197 2.56 -8.85 20.28
CA ALA A 197 1.31 -8.41 19.67
C ALA A 197 0.22 -8.09 20.70
N ILE A 198 0.09 -8.93 21.75
CA ILE A 198 -0.86 -8.69 22.85
C ILE A 198 -0.49 -7.41 23.60
N ILE A 199 0.78 -7.20 23.91
CA ILE A 199 1.25 -5.97 24.58
C ILE A 199 0.96 -4.75 23.69
N THR A 200 1.27 -4.83 22.40
CA THR A 200 1.01 -3.75 21.44
C THR A 200 -0.50 -3.43 21.36
N ALA A 201 -1.34 -4.45 21.25
CA ALA A 201 -2.80 -4.28 21.24
C ALA A 201 -3.31 -3.64 22.52
N TYR A 202 -2.79 -4.06 23.68
CA TYR A 202 -3.14 -3.48 24.97
C TYR A 202 -2.75 -2.00 25.07
N LEU A 203 -1.51 -1.64 24.65
CA LEU A 203 -1.03 -0.25 24.66
C LEU A 203 -1.86 0.63 23.75
N VAL A 204 -2.14 0.16 22.53
CA VAL A 204 -3.00 0.88 21.58
C VAL A 204 -4.41 1.06 22.15
N TYR A 205 -4.98 0.02 22.71
CA TYR A 205 -6.28 0.13 23.39
C TYR A 205 -6.25 1.14 24.53
N HIS A 206 -5.23 1.09 25.39
CA HIS A 206 -5.12 1.96 26.55
C HIS A 206 -4.99 3.45 26.19
N PHE A 207 -4.13 3.77 25.22
CA PHE A 207 -3.82 5.16 24.85
C PHE A 207 -4.74 5.74 23.78
N CYS A 208 -5.16 4.95 22.83
CA CYS A 208 -6.03 5.42 21.74
C CYS A 208 -7.51 5.24 22.07
N ASN A 209 -7.85 4.24 22.91
CA ASN A 209 -9.23 3.84 23.21
C ASN A 209 -10.12 3.84 21.94
N ALA A 210 -9.52 3.30 20.85
CA ALA A 210 -10.19 3.21 19.56
C ALA A 210 -11.14 2.01 19.61
N ARG A 211 -12.43 2.29 19.74
CA ARG A 211 -13.49 1.30 19.55
C ARG A 211 -14.02 1.47 18.15
N LEU A 212 -14.26 0.37 17.46
CA LEU A 212 -15.13 0.38 16.29
C LEU A 212 -16.52 0.68 16.85
N ASP A 213 -17.01 1.89 16.61
CA ASP A 213 -18.38 2.24 16.99
C ASP A 213 -19.29 1.34 16.14
N SER A 214 -19.96 0.47 16.83
CA SER A 214 -21.01 -0.40 16.31
C SER A 214 -22.25 0.39 15.94
#